data_52ccd656ce6a166c43d38061a24645d9
#
_entry.id   52ccd656ce6a166c43d38061a24645d9
#
_cell.length_a   1.000
_cell.length_b   1.000
_cell.length_c   1.000
_cell.angle_alpha   90.00
_cell.angle_beta   90.00
_cell.angle_gamma   90.00
#
_symmetry.space_group_name_H-M   'P 1'
#
loop_
_entity.id
_entity.type
_entity.pdbx_description
1 polymer ?
#
loop_
_entity_poly.entity_id
_entity_poly.type
_entity_poly.pdbx_seq_one_letter_code
_entity_poly.pdbx_strand_id
1 'polypeptide(L)'
;KIMYEDKVKKSLRKIIIFAVIIGIFLASIGAGFFYVIRTAFDRSTDERMIEETDNYKKRLDKQINNNFQMLNTVASIIGNSNLDESADFDSILERAYIENDFLTVAFFYNDEMGTLSTGDHIISSDIHLSSLQPEVQEVVRKALRGKENVSEPFYGDFSEEEVFTFGVPVYRNKQIVGAMIASSVVDVFSEIIDGEKVLNGSAYIHLLDVNGKFLIRSSHAVVKEKKTDIFKEPYLSGDELTKIKKSMKNSEIVRFTFTYEGKEYHSILEPLDVNEWYLFCINSVQNSNSGIYSVAYAVACFFVIIVLLVGYLLIYGYRTMKKNNQQLMDFAYLDRLTGIYNLNRFGELAHQHIEEHSEYAIAA
;
A
#
# COMPACT_ATOMS: atom_id res chain seq x y z
N LYS A 1 -57.10 34.08 21.98
CA LYS A 1 -56.43 32.76 22.17
C LYS A 1 -55.93 32.18 20.84
N ILE A 2 -56.76 32.16 19.80
CA ILE A 2 -56.44 31.58 18.47
C ILE A 2 -55.28 32.32 17.79
N MET A 3 -55.24 33.65 17.79
CA MET A 3 -54.20 34.48 17.17
C MET A 3 -52.83 34.35 17.87
N TYR A 4 -52.81 34.10 19.18
CA TYR A 4 -51.60 33.87 19.94
C TYR A 4 -51.02 32.45 19.70
N GLU A 5 -51.88 31.44 19.69
CA GLU A 5 -51.49 30.06 19.36
C GLU A 5 -50.86 29.98 17.96
N ASP A 6 -51.36 30.76 17.01
CA ASP A 6 -50.83 30.84 15.66
C ASP A 6 -49.42 31.51 15.61
N LYS A 7 -49.20 32.59 16.37
CA LYS A 7 -47.89 33.19 16.48
C LYS A 7 -46.86 32.25 17.13
N VAL A 8 -47.23 31.54 18.18
CA VAL A 8 -46.38 30.54 18.84
C VAL A 8 -46.04 29.37 17.92
N LYS A 9 -47.04 28.83 17.16
CA LYS A 9 -46.81 27.81 16.16
C LYS A 9 -45.87 28.28 15.04
N LYS A 10 -46.02 29.50 14.58
CA LYS A 10 -45.19 30.12 13.55
C LYS A 10 -43.73 30.30 14.02
N SER A 11 -43.52 30.70 15.27
CA SER A 11 -42.20 30.81 15.90
C SER A 11 -41.55 29.42 16.07
N LEU A 12 -42.31 28.43 16.52
CA LEU A 12 -41.87 27.03 16.63
C LEU A 12 -41.37 26.50 15.30
N ARG A 13 -42.17 26.67 14.23
CA ARG A 13 -41.80 26.21 12.88
C ARG A 13 -40.46 26.82 12.42
N LYS A 14 -40.21 28.10 12.71
CA LYS A 14 -38.93 28.77 12.41
C LYS A 14 -37.76 28.15 13.18
N ILE A 15 -37.92 27.83 14.47
CA ILE A 15 -36.90 27.22 15.31
C ILE A 15 -36.58 25.80 14.81
N ILE A 16 -37.59 25.03 14.46
CA ILE A 16 -37.42 23.67 13.89
C ILE A 16 -36.69 23.73 12.54
N ILE A 17 -37.09 24.67 11.66
CA ILE A 17 -36.41 24.84 10.36
C ILE A 17 -34.94 25.22 10.57
N PHE A 18 -34.66 26.14 11.49
CA PHE A 18 -33.28 26.58 11.83
C PHE A 18 -32.45 25.41 12.39
N ALA A 19 -33.03 24.60 13.29
CA ALA A 19 -32.39 23.40 13.82
C ALA A 19 -32.05 22.37 12.75
N VAL A 20 -32.96 22.15 11.80
CA VAL A 20 -32.74 21.25 10.66
C VAL A 20 -31.63 21.77 9.75
N ILE A 21 -31.60 23.08 9.46
CA ILE A 21 -30.55 23.71 8.67
C ILE A 21 -29.16 23.54 9.34
N ILE A 22 -29.08 23.81 10.65
CA ILE A 22 -27.84 23.59 11.41
C ILE A 22 -27.43 22.12 11.37
N GLY A 23 -28.37 21.18 11.54
CA GLY A 23 -28.10 19.75 11.48
C GLY A 23 -27.53 19.31 10.12
N ILE A 24 -28.13 19.78 9.03
CA ILE A 24 -27.65 19.52 7.66
C ILE A 24 -26.26 20.13 7.45
N PHE A 25 -26.04 21.35 7.92
CA PHE A 25 -24.74 22.02 7.78
C PHE A 25 -23.63 21.27 8.53
N LEU A 26 -23.87 20.85 9.78
CA LEU A 26 -22.93 20.07 10.57
C LEU A 26 -22.65 18.70 9.94
N ALA A 27 -23.68 18.04 9.44
CA ALA A 27 -23.54 16.76 8.72
C ALA A 27 -22.70 16.91 7.44
N SER A 28 -22.90 18.01 6.70
CA SER A 28 -22.12 18.32 5.50
C SER A 28 -20.64 18.58 5.81
N ILE A 29 -20.34 19.30 6.92
CA ILE A 29 -18.96 19.51 7.39
C ILE A 29 -18.34 18.17 7.79
N GLY A 30 -19.04 17.33 8.54
CA GLY A 30 -18.55 16.01 8.95
C GLY A 30 -18.23 15.11 7.76
N ALA A 31 -19.10 15.06 6.75
CA ALA A 31 -18.89 14.32 5.52
C ALA A 31 -17.71 14.87 4.70
N GLY A 32 -17.58 16.19 4.59
CA GLY A 32 -16.45 16.85 3.93
C GLY A 32 -15.12 16.54 4.62
N PHE A 33 -15.09 16.59 5.94
CA PHE A 33 -13.91 16.28 6.75
C PHE A 33 -13.50 14.80 6.59
N PHE A 34 -14.48 13.87 6.63
CA PHE A 34 -14.23 12.46 6.39
C PHE A 34 -13.64 12.21 4.99
N TYR A 35 -14.18 12.86 3.98
CA TYR A 35 -13.67 12.76 2.60
C TYR A 35 -12.23 13.25 2.48
N VAL A 36 -11.90 14.41 3.08
CA VAL A 36 -10.54 14.98 3.06
C VAL A 36 -9.55 14.06 3.77
N ILE A 37 -9.91 13.55 4.96
CA ILE A 37 -9.04 12.61 5.69
C ILE A 37 -8.79 11.35 4.88
N ARG A 38 -9.83 10.74 4.31
CA ARG A 38 -9.71 9.54 3.48
C ARG A 38 -8.76 9.78 2.30
N THR A 39 -8.99 10.86 1.54
CA THR A 39 -8.17 11.16 0.34
C THR A 39 -6.71 11.49 0.71
N ALA A 40 -6.48 12.24 1.78
CA ALA A 40 -5.13 12.57 2.24
C ALA A 40 -4.37 11.32 2.68
N PHE A 41 -5.10 10.34 3.21
CA PHE A 41 -4.52 9.12 3.73
C PHE A 41 -4.20 8.12 2.63
N ASP A 42 -5.11 7.91 1.68
CA ASP A 42 -4.87 7.05 0.51
C ASP A 42 -3.61 7.55 -0.22
N ARG A 43 -3.49 8.86 -0.40
CA ARG A 43 -2.29 9.49 -0.98
C ARG A 43 -1.02 9.25 -0.17
N SER A 44 -1.07 9.41 1.16
CA SER A 44 0.09 9.16 2.04
C SER A 44 0.53 7.70 2.03
N THR A 45 -0.42 6.77 1.90
CA THR A 45 -0.11 5.34 1.80
C THR A 45 0.58 5.01 0.48
N ASP A 46 0.10 5.57 -0.62
CA ASP A 46 0.71 5.39 -1.95
C ASP A 46 2.14 5.98 -1.99
N GLU A 47 2.36 7.18 -1.44
CA GLU A 47 3.69 7.80 -1.35
C GLU A 47 4.66 6.94 -0.52
N ARG A 48 4.23 6.42 0.62
CA ARG A 48 5.03 5.48 1.44
C ARG A 48 5.31 4.16 0.72
N MET A 49 4.34 3.64 0.00
CA MET A 49 4.50 2.41 -0.77
C MET A 49 5.57 2.56 -1.86
N ILE A 50 5.62 3.74 -2.52
CA ILE A 50 6.67 4.07 -3.49
C ILE A 50 8.04 4.12 -2.81
N GLU A 51 8.15 4.87 -1.70
CA GLU A 51 9.40 5.03 -0.96
C GLU A 51 9.94 3.67 -0.45
N GLU A 52 9.07 2.85 0.10
CA GLU A 52 9.45 1.51 0.56
C GLU A 52 9.89 0.61 -0.61
N THR A 53 9.16 0.62 -1.73
CA THR A 53 9.53 -0.18 -2.91
C THR A 53 10.90 0.25 -3.46
N ASP A 54 11.17 1.55 -3.56
CA ASP A 54 12.48 2.09 -3.96
C ASP A 54 13.61 1.70 -2.98
N ASN A 55 13.33 1.67 -1.66
CA ASN A 55 14.28 1.20 -0.67
C ASN A 55 14.62 -0.29 -0.86
N TYR A 56 13.64 -1.13 -1.13
CA TYR A 56 13.86 -2.55 -1.43
C TYR A 56 14.61 -2.73 -2.76
N LYS A 57 14.28 -1.96 -3.79
CA LYS A 57 15.04 -1.92 -5.05
C LYS A 57 16.52 -1.65 -4.77
N LYS A 58 16.84 -0.58 -4.05
CA LYS A 58 18.22 -0.22 -3.71
C LYS A 58 18.97 -1.31 -2.95
N ARG A 59 18.27 -2.02 -2.04
CA ARG A 59 18.88 -3.14 -1.27
C ARG A 59 19.18 -4.33 -2.16
N LEU A 60 18.24 -4.71 -3.05
CA LEU A 60 18.43 -5.81 -4.00
C LEU A 60 19.47 -5.49 -5.05
N ASP A 61 19.43 -4.31 -5.66
CA ASP A 61 20.45 -3.85 -6.61
C ASP A 61 21.84 -3.82 -5.97
N LYS A 62 21.93 -3.38 -4.70
CA LYS A 62 23.20 -3.42 -3.95
C LYS A 62 23.70 -4.85 -3.76
N GLN A 63 22.85 -5.80 -3.41
CA GLN A 63 23.25 -7.21 -3.24
C GLN A 63 23.71 -7.82 -4.56
N ILE A 64 22.97 -7.58 -5.65
CA ILE A 64 23.33 -8.03 -7.01
C ILE A 64 24.68 -7.43 -7.43
N ASN A 65 24.85 -6.11 -7.25
CA ASN A 65 26.09 -5.42 -7.59
C ASN A 65 27.27 -5.89 -6.73
N ASN A 66 27.06 -6.17 -5.44
CA ASN A 66 28.12 -6.75 -4.59
C ASN A 66 28.59 -8.09 -5.13
N ASN A 67 27.66 -8.98 -5.53
CA ASN A 67 28.02 -10.27 -6.10
C ASN A 67 28.81 -10.10 -7.40
N PHE A 68 28.40 -9.18 -8.30
CA PHE A 68 29.20 -8.87 -9.50
C PHE A 68 30.57 -8.28 -9.19
N GLN A 69 30.68 -7.35 -8.23
CA GLN A 69 31.97 -6.76 -7.84
C GLN A 69 32.93 -7.79 -7.26
N MET A 70 32.43 -8.70 -6.40
CA MET A 70 33.23 -9.82 -5.87
C MET A 70 33.70 -10.71 -7.00
N LEU A 71 32.79 -11.11 -7.90
CA LEU A 71 33.12 -11.99 -9.01
C LEU A 71 34.08 -11.33 -9.99
N ASN A 72 33.93 -10.04 -10.29
CA ASN A 72 34.87 -9.27 -11.11
C ASN A 72 36.25 -9.14 -10.47
N THR A 73 36.34 -9.04 -9.14
CA THR A 73 37.63 -9.03 -8.45
C THR A 73 38.37 -10.35 -8.66
N VAL A 74 37.68 -11.46 -8.46
CA VAL A 74 38.24 -12.82 -8.71
C VAL A 74 38.61 -12.99 -10.18
N ALA A 75 37.72 -12.57 -11.10
CA ALA A 75 37.96 -12.62 -12.55
C ALA A 75 39.23 -11.81 -12.95
N SER A 76 39.46 -10.64 -12.32
CA SER A 76 40.65 -9.83 -12.55
C SER A 76 41.93 -10.52 -12.04
N ILE A 77 41.86 -11.19 -10.89
CA ILE A 77 43.02 -11.95 -10.35
C ILE A 77 43.36 -13.08 -11.31
N ILE A 78 42.37 -13.89 -11.73
CA ILE A 78 42.54 -14.99 -12.69
C ILE A 78 43.10 -14.50 -14.03
N GLY A 79 42.54 -13.40 -14.56
CA GLY A 79 42.99 -12.81 -15.81
C GLY A 79 44.47 -12.37 -15.81
N ASN A 80 44.99 -11.99 -14.66
CA ASN A 80 46.37 -11.54 -14.48
C ASN A 80 47.32 -12.65 -13.98
N SER A 81 46.80 -13.81 -13.56
CA SER A 81 47.62 -14.96 -13.13
C SER A 81 48.08 -15.81 -14.33
N ASN A 82 49.14 -16.62 -14.12
CA ASN A 82 49.56 -17.63 -15.08
C ASN A 82 48.63 -18.84 -14.92
N LEU A 83 47.67 -18.99 -15.85
CA LEU A 83 46.70 -20.10 -15.86
C LEU A 83 47.33 -21.50 -16.08
N ASP A 84 48.65 -21.54 -16.39
CA ASP A 84 49.38 -22.79 -16.61
C ASP A 84 49.86 -23.47 -15.31
N GLU A 85 49.76 -22.79 -14.14
CA GLU A 85 50.06 -23.36 -12.83
C GLU A 85 48.76 -23.73 -12.11
N SER A 86 48.31 -24.99 -12.25
CA SER A 86 47.05 -25.47 -11.73
C SER A 86 46.85 -25.26 -10.21
N ALA A 87 47.91 -25.38 -9.42
CA ALA A 87 47.85 -25.25 -7.97
C ALA A 87 47.45 -23.83 -7.50
N ASP A 88 47.96 -22.77 -8.16
CA ASP A 88 47.62 -21.37 -7.83
C ASP A 88 46.17 -21.07 -8.26
N PHE A 89 45.73 -21.60 -9.39
CA PHE A 89 44.41 -21.40 -9.90
C PHE A 89 43.31 -22.02 -8.99
N ASP A 90 43.54 -23.27 -8.58
CA ASP A 90 42.64 -23.98 -7.67
C ASP A 90 42.50 -23.28 -6.33
N SER A 91 43.63 -22.76 -5.80
CA SER A 91 43.63 -21.99 -4.54
C SER A 91 42.88 -20.68 -4.64
N ILE A 92 42.83 -20.02 -5.82
CA ILE A 92 42.06 -18.80 -6.05
C ILE A 92 40.57 -19.12 -6.06
N LEU A 93 40.16 -20.20 -6.71
CA LEU A 93 38.72 -20.61 -6.75
C LEU A 93 38.24 -21.04 -5.35
N GLU A 94 39.06 -21.79 -4.61
CA GLU A 94 38.75 -22.21 -3.24
C GLU A 94 38.56 -21.01 -2.32
N ARG A 95 39.48 -20.03 -2.38
CA ARG A 95 39.35 -18.78 -1.61
C ARG A 95 38.16 -17.95 -2.00
N ALA A 96 37.87 -17.85 -3.31
CA ALA A 96 36.67 -17.16 -3.80
C ALA A 96 35.39 -17.78 -3.27
N TYR A 97 35.35 -19.08 -3.10
CA TYR A 97 34.26 -19.81 -2.45
C TYR A 97 34.19 -19.47 -0.94
N ILE A 98 35.27 -19.67 -0.19
CA ILE A 98 35.26 -19.57 1.27
C ILE A 98 35.01 -18.13 1.75
N GLU A 99 35.55 -17.13 1.05
CA GLU A 99 35.52 -15.71 1.50
C GLU A 99 34.26 -14.96 1.07
N ASN A 100 33.41 -15.51 0.18
CA ASN A 100 32.35 -14.72 -0.46
C ASN A 100 30.93 -15.29 -0.36
N ASP A 101 30.67 -16.26 0.52
CA ASP A 101 29.35 -16.87 0.73
C ASP A 101 28.66 -17.41 -0.58
N PHE A 102 29.47 -17.73 -1.60
CA PHE A 102 28.99 -18.40 -2.79
C PHE A 102 28.84 -19.91 -2.53
N LEU A 103 27.79 -20.49 -3.07
CA LEU A 103 27.55 -21.93 -3.00
C LEU A 103 28.48 -22.74 -3.94
N THR A 104 28.74 -22.18 -5.12
CA THR A 104 29.67 -22.70 -6.11
C THR A 104 30.40 -21.57 -6.79
N VAL A 105 31.65 -21.84 -7.20
CA VAL A 105 32.45 -20.92 -8.01
C VAL A 105 33.11 -21.73 -9.12
N ALA A 106 33.05 -21.24 -10.36
CA ALA A 106 33.67 -21.92 -11.49
C ALA A 106 34.27 -20.94 -12.50
N PHE A 107 35.31 -21.42 -13.20
CA PHE A 107 35.85 -20.75 -14.35
C PHE A 107 35.74 -21.63 -15.59
N PHE A 108 35.32 -21.06 -16.71
CA PHE A 108 35.20 -21.69 -18.01
C PHE A 108 36.08 -21.00 -19.02
N TYR A 109 36.87 -21.80 -19.76
CA TYR A 109 37.66 -21.32 -20.90
C TYR A 109 36.77 -21.09 -22.14
N ASN A 110 37.33 -20.50 -23.19
CA ASN A 110 36.62 -20.22 -24.44
C ASN A 110 36.18 -21.49 -25.20
N ASP A 111 36.77 -22.63 -24.90
CA ASP A 111 36.41 -23.95 -25.44
C ASP A 111 35.29 -24.66 -24.67
N GLU A 112 34.65 -23.96 -23.75
CA GLU A 112 33.60 -24.45 -22.86
C GLU A 112 34.08 -25.57 -21.87
N MET A 113 35.40 -25.74 -21.69
CA MET A 113 35.96 -26.55 -20.60
C MET A 113 36.16 -25.69 -19.37
N GLY A 114 35.94 -26.24 -18.18
CA GLY A 114 36.03 -25.46 -16.97
C GLY A 114 36.40 -26.26 -15.73
N THR A 115 36.67 -25.50 -14.66
CA THR A 115 36.98 -26.01 -13.32
C THR A 115 35.96 -25.42 -12.34
N LEU A 116 35.38 -26.26 -11.47
CA LEU A 116 34.33 -25.93 -10.51
C LEU A 116 34.80 -26.25 -9.09
N SER A 117 34.59 -25.33 -8.17
CA SER A 117 34.74 -25.50 -6.73
C SER A 117 33.36 -25.47 -6.04
N THR A 118 33.12 -26.44 -5.15
CA THR A 118 31.92 -26.55 -4.32
C THR A 118 32.30 -26.56 -2.83
N GLY A 119 31.29 -26.46 -1.95
CA GLY A 119 31.48 -26.32 -0.50
C GLY A 119 32.24 -27.43 0.21
N ASP A 120 32.33 -28.63 -0.39
CA ASP A 120 33.06 -29.76 0.20
C ASP A 120 34.54 -29.80 -0.18
N HIS A 121 35.10 -28.68 -0.64
CA HIS A 121 36.51 -28.60 -1.17
C HIS A 121 36.79 -29.51 -2.35
N ILE A 122 35.77 -30.02 -3.01
CA ILE A 122 35.90 -30.83 -4.20
C ILE A 122 36.11 -29.88 -5.38
N ILE A 123 37.32 -29.85 -5.90
CA ILE A 123 37.59 -29.19 -7.17
C ILE A 123 37.45 -30.23 -8.27
N SER A 124 36.46 -30.07 -9.12
CA SER A 124 36.31 -30.86 -10.34
C SER A 124 36.93 -30.09 -11.50
N SER A 125 38.01 -30.61 -12.06
CA SER A 125 38.62 -30.13 -13.30
C SER A 125 38.02 -30.87 -14.51
N ASP A 126 38.15 -30.26 -15.70
CA ASP A 126 37.71 -30.82 -16.98
C ASP A 126 36.19 -31.04 -17.08
N ILE A 127 35.38 -30.15 -16.50
CA ILE A 127 33.93 -30.14 -16.69
C ILE A 127 33.62 -29.47 -18.02
N HIS A 128 32.86 -30.17 -18.87
CA HIS A 128 32.34 -29.54 -20.08
C HIS A 128 31.05 -28.83 -19.81
N LEU A 129 30.91 -27.56 -20.27
CA LEU A 129 29.75 -26.69 -20.03
C LEU A 129 28.41 -27.37 -20.38
N SER A 130 28.37 -28.19 -21.42
CA SER A 130 27.16 -28.91 -21.83
C SER A 130 26.65 -29.93 -20.82
N SER A 131 27.45 -30.33 -19.82
CA SER A 131 27.01 -31.22 -18.74
C SER A 131 26.23 -30.49 -17.63
N LEU A 132 26.26 -29.16 -17.59
CA LEU A 132 25.56 -28.35 -16.60
C LEU A 132 24.16 -27.95 -17.07
N GLN A 133 23.36 -27.42 -16.16
CA GLN A 133 22.01 -26.99 -16.45
C GLN A 133 21.94 -25.86 -17.48
N PRO A 134 20.85 -25.76 -18.26
CA PRO A 134 20.71 -24.74 -19.31
C PRO A 134 20.90 -23.32 -18.83
N GLU A 135 20.49 -23.00 -17.59
CA GLU A 135 20.60 -21.70 -16.96
C GLU A 135 22.09 -21.33 -16.78
N VAL A 136 22.91 -22.25 -16.30
CA VAL A 136 24.37 -22.06 -16.15
C VAL A 136 25.01 -21.90 -17.52
N GLN A 137 24.65 -22.76 -18.50
CA GLN A 137 25.18 -22.68 -19.86
C GLN A 137 24.93 -21.32 -20.48
N GLU A 138 23.71 -20.74 -20.27
CA GLU A 138 23.35 -19.42 -20.80
C GLU A 138 24.21 -18.32 -20.17
N VAL A 139 24.39 -18.40 -18.83
CA VAL A 139 25.20 -17.42 -18.09
C VAL A 139 26.64 -17.43 -18.57
N VAL A 140 27.28 -18.59 -18.70
CA VAL A 140 28.65 -18.73 -19.19
C VAL A 140 28.78 -18.17 -20.61
N ARG A 141 27.87 -18.56 -21.53
CA ARG A 141 27.94 -18.10 -22.92
C ARG A 141 27.74 -16.59 -23.07
N LYS A 142 26.91 -15.96 -22.22
CA LYS A 142 26.77 -14.50 -22.19
C LYS A 142 28.05 -13.85 -21.69
N ALA A 143 28.66 -14.38 -20.63
CA ALA A 143 29.94 -13.89 -20.09
C ALA A 143 31.08 -14.05 -21.11
N LEU A 144 31.19 -15.17 -21.81
CA LEU A 144 32.18 -15.36 -22.90
C LEU A 144 32.00 -14.37 -24.06
N ARG A 145 30.81 -13.77 -24.21
CA ARG A 145 30.54 -12.67 -25.18
C ARG A 145 30.79 -11.27 -24.61
N GLY A 146 31.36 -11.18 -23.39
CA GLY A 146 31.70 -9.92 -22.72
C GLY A 146 30.56 -9.26 -21.96
N LYS A 147 29.47 -9.99 -21.64
CA LYS A 147 28.32 -9.44 -20.94
C LYS A 147 28.19 -10.04 -19.55
N GLU A 148 28.27 -9.18 -18.53
CA GLU A 148 27.86 -9.54 -17.16
C GLU A 148 26.39 -9.88 -17.15
N ASN A 149 26.03 -10.95 -16.43
CA ASN A 149 24.65 -11.39 -16.36
C ASN A 149 24.40 -12.32 -15.15
N VAL A 150 23.13 -12.50 -14.81
CA VAL A 150 22.65 -13.41 -13.77
C VAL A 150 21.51 -14.27 -14.33
N SER A 151 21.40 -15.53 -13.89
CA SER A 151 20.31 -16.42 -14.27
C SER A 151 18.99 -16.05 -13.60
N GLU A 152 17.86 -16.59 -14.10
CA GLU A 152 16.68 -16.79 -13.25
C GLU A 152 16.99 -17.83 -12.16
N PRO A 153 16.17 -17.90 -11.07
CA PRO A 153 16.32 -18.93 -10.05
C PRO A 153 16.08 -20.34 -10.63
N PHE A 154 16.94 -21.27 -10.24
CA PHE A 154 16.81 -22.69 -10.59
C PHE A 154 17.40 -23.56 -9.47
N TYR A 155 17.02 -24.84 -9.41
CA TYR A 155 17.63 -25.77 -8.47
C TYR A 155 19.03 -26.16 -8.96
N GLY A 156 20.04 -25.92 -8.13
CA GLY A 156 21.44 -26.15 -8.49
C GLY A 156 21.78 -27.63 -8.65
N ASP A 157 22.72 -27.97 -9.56
CA ASP A 157 23.19 -29.33 -9.75
C ASP A 157 23.95 -29.91 -8.54
N PHE A 158 24.48 -29.01 -7.68
CA PHE A 158 25.37 -29.37 -6.57
C PHE A 158 24.77 -29.08 -5.20
N SER A 159 23.48 -28.68 -5.16
CA SER A 159 22.73 -28.46 -3.93
C SER A 159 21.25 -28.71 -4.16
N GLU A 160 20.51 -29.06 -3.10
CA GLU A 160 19.04 -29.11 -3.14
C GLU A 160 18.38 -27.72 -3.01
N GLU A 161 19.20 -26.65 -3.09
CA GLU A 161 18.76 -25.28 -2.92
C GLU A 161 18.52 -24.59 -4.26
N GLU A 162 17.59 -23.63 -4.25
CA GLU A 162 17.34 -22.76 -5.38
C GLU A 162 18.41 -21.64 -5.41
N VAL A 163 19.03 -21.42 -6.57
CA VAL A 163 20.17 -20.52 -6.72
C VAL A 163 20.00 -19.55 -7.88
N PHE A 164 20.67 -18.40 -7.76
CA PHE A 164 21.04 -17.52 -8.86
C PHE A 164 22.50 -17.78 -9.24
N THR A 165 22.79 -17.90 -10.53
CA THR A 165 24.16 -17.97 -11.02
C THR A 165 24.54 -16.65 -11.69
N PHE A 166 25.59 -16.01 -11.19
CA PHE A 166 26.20 -14.81 -11.72
C PHE A 166 27.33 -15.16 -12.66
N GLY A 167 27.51 -14.40 -13.74
CA GLY A 167 28.61 -14.62 -14.67
C GLY A 167 29.23 -13.32 -15.16
N VAL A 168 30.58 -13.29 -15.17
CA VAL A 168 31.35 -12.16 -15.67
C VAL A 168 32.44 -12.63 -16.63
N PRO A 169 32.83 -11.81 -17.64
CA PRO A 169 33.94 -12.13 -18.51
C PRO A 169 35.29 -12.00 -17.81
N VAL A 170 36.22 -12.87 -18.13
CA VAL A 170 37.61 -12.78 -17.66
C VAL A 170 38.48 -12.25 -18.79
N TYR A 171 39.13 -11.11 -18.53
CA TYR A 171 39.98 -10.44 -19.52
C TYR A 171 41.44 -10.64 -19.22
N ARG A 172 42.24 -10.96 -20.27
CA ARG A 172 43.68 -10.90 -20.29
C ARG A 172 44.12 -10.07 -21.50
N ASN A 173 44.91 -9.02 -21.28
CA ASN A 173 45.38 -8.11 -22.34
C ASN A 173 44.22 -7.59 -23.20
N LYS A 174 43.09 -7.25 -22.60
CA LYS A 174 41.84 -6.78 -23.26
C LYS A 174 41.12 -7.83 -24.14
N GLN A 175 41.55 -9.07 -24.10
CA GLN A 175 40.86 -10.18 -24.76
C GLN A 175 40.13 -11.05 -23.74
N ILE A 176 38.98 -11.57 -24.06
CA ILE A 176 38.25 -12.50 -23.21
C ILE A 176 38.96 -13.85 -23.30
N VAL A 177 39.42 -14.35 -22.16
CA VAL A 177 40.10 -15.66 -22.04
C VAL A 177 39.22 -16.70 -21.39
N GLY A 178 38.10 -16.31 -20.83
CA GLY A 178 37.13 -17.19 -20.20
C GLY A 178 36.00 -16.44 -19.53
N ALA A 179 35.17 -17.15 -18.80
CA ALA A 179 34.08 -16.66 -17.97
C ALA A 179 34.24 -17.16 -16.54
N MET A 180 34.05 -16.28 -15.60
CA MET A 180 33.94 -16.60 -14.17
C MET A 180 32.47 -16.63 -13.79
N ILE A 181 32.04 -17.69 -13.12
CA ILE A 181 30.68 -17.79 -12.60
C ILE A 181 30.68 -18.12 -11.11
N ALA A 182 29.64 -17.70 -10.41
CA ALA A 182 29.39 -18.09 -9.03
C ALA A 182 27.87 -18.21 -8.78
N SER A 183 27.46 -19.18 -7.98
CA SER A 183 26.09 -19.35 -7.58
C SER A 183 25.86 -18.91 -6.14
N SER A 184 24.80 -18.16 -5.91
CA SER A 184 24.34 -17.70 -4.60
C SER A 184 22.94 -18.22 -4.35
N VAL A 185 22.64 -18.65 -3.12
CA VAL A 185 21.32 -19.15 -2.76
C VAL A 185 20.26 -18.04 -2.84
N VAL A 186 19.07 -18.41 -3.30
CA VAL A 186 17.93 -17.47 -3.41
C VAL A 186 17.51 -16.95 -2.05
N ASP A 187 17.76 -17.69 -0.98
CA ASP A 187 17.37 -17.29 0.39
C ASP A 187 18.02 -15.98 0.84
N VAL A 188 19.22 -15.64 0.39
CA VAL A 188 19.86 -14.34 0.67
C VAL A 188 19.02 -13.18 0.14
N PHE A 189 18.40 -13.35 -1.03
CA PHE A 189 17.50 -12.36 -1.62
C PHE A 189 16.11 -12.40 -0.99
N SER A 190 15.64 -13.58 -0.62
CA SER A 190 14.37 -13.78 0.09
C SER A 190 14.41 -13.11 1.46
N GLU A 191 15.54 -13.18 2.19
CA GLU A 191 15.73 -12.46 3.46
C GLU A 191 15.67 -10.94 3.30
N ILE A 192 16.16 -10.38 2.20
CA ILE A 192 16.00 -8.95 1.91
C ILE A 192 14.52 -8.60 1.74
N ILE A 193 13.76 -9.42 1.01
CA ILE A 193 12.35 -9.22 0.71
C ILE A 193 11.48 -9.39 1.97
N ASP A 194 11.78 -10.36 2.82
CA ASP A 194 10.99 -10.73 4.01
C ASP A 194 11.52 -10.14 5.32
N GLY A 195 12.72 -9.53 5.33
CA GLY A 195 13.43 -9.12 6.55
C GLY A 195 12.74 -8.03 7.37
N GLU A 196 11.97 -7.16 6.76
CA GLU A 196 11.23 -6.11 7.43
C GLU A 196 9.76 -6.12 7.02
N LYS A 197 8.89 -5.67 7.95
CA LYS A 197 7.46 -5.57 7.66
C LYS A 197 7.19 -4.32 6.82
N VAL A 198 6.98 -4.48 5.53
CA VAL A 198 6.59 -3.40 4.61
C VAL A 198 5.29 -2.76 5.10
N LEU A 199 5.27 -1.44 5.22
CA LEU A 199 4.11 -0.67 5.71
C LEU A 199 3.48 -1.25 6.99
N ASN A 200 4.32 -1.55 7.99
CA ASN A 200 3.88 -2.16 9.26
C ASN A 200 3.17 -3.52 9.10
N GLY A 201 3.48 -4.27 8.03
CA GLY A 201 2.91 -5.58 7.75
C GLY A 201 1.59 -5.57 6.97
N SER A 202 1.20 -4.44 6.40
CA SER A 202 0.06 -4.34 5.49
C SER A 202 0.41 -4.63 4.04
N ALA A 203 1.69 -4.51 3.69
CA ALA A 203 2.21 -4.76 2.35
C ALA A 203 3.27 -5.87 2.35
N TYR A 204 3.54 -6.42 1.18
CA TYR A 204 4.59 -7.41 0.92
C TYR A 204 5.11 -7.26 -0.51
N ILE A 205 6.33 -7.76 -0.74
CA ILE A 205 7.03 -7.57 -2.01
C ILE A 205 7.37 -8.94 -2.60
N HIS A 206 7.26 -9.05 -3.92
CA HIS A 206 7.72 -10.18 -4.71
C HIS A 206 8.74 -9.72 -5.74
N LEU A 207 9.56 -10.64 -6.23
CA LEU A 207 10.40 -10.43 -7.42
C LEU A 207 9.77 -11.17 -8.60
N LEU A 208 9.60 -10.49 -9.73
CA LEU A 208 9.02 -11.01 -10.97
C LEU A 208 9.99 -10.83 -12.14
N ASP A 209 9.82 -11.64 -13.19
CA ASP A 209 10.34 -11.32 -14.51
C ASP A 209 9.40 -10.36 -15.26
N VAL A 210 9.83 -9.88 -16.43
CA VAL A 210 9.04 -8.99 -17.30
C VAL A 210 7.76 -9.65 -17.84
N ASN A 211 7.69 -10.98 -17.82
CA ASN A 211 6.51 -11.74 -18.24
C ASN A 211 5.53 -12.02 -17.10
N GLY A 212 5.81 -11.52 -15.88
CA GLY A 212 4.96 -11.67 -14.71
C GLY A 212 5.13 -12.99 -13.94
N LYS A 213 6.14 -13.78 -14.27
CA LYS A 213 6.51 -15.01 -13.55
C LYS A 213 7.16 -14.62 -12.21
N PHE A 214 6.75 -15.28 -11.13
CA PHE A 214 7.39 -15.11 -9.83
C PHE A 214 8.78 -15.75 -9.82
N LEU A 215 9.80 -14.93 -9.53
CA LEU A 215 11.16 -15.36 -9.28
C LEU A 215 11.38 -15.60 -7.78
N ILE A 216 10.97 -14.66 -6.94
CA ILE A 216 10.96 -14.81 -5.48
C ILE A 216 9.59 -14.39 -4.95
N ARG A 217 9.05 -15.16 -4.01
CA ARG A 217 7.78 -14.91 -3.37
C ARG A 217 7.99 -14.59 -1.90
N SER A 218 7.41 -13.49 -1.44
CA SER A 218 7.40 -13.19 -0.01
C SER A 218 6.68 -14.29 0.77
N SER A 219 7.24 -14.67 1.90
CA SER A 219 6.62 -15.57 2.88
C SER A 219 5.43 -14.91 3.59
N HIS A 220 5.36 -13.57 3.58
CA HIS A 220 4.29 -12.78 4.17
C HIS A 220 3.07 -12.60 3.25
N ALA A 221 3.11 -13.14 2.03
CA ALA A 221 2.00 -13.05 1.10
C ALA A 221 0.70 -13.60 1.72
N VAL A 222 -0.35 -12.79 1.67
CA VAL A 222 -1.68 -13.18 2.14
C VAL A 222 -2.25 -14.33 1.29
N VAL A 223 -1.89 -14.37 0.02
CA VAL A 223 -2.31 -15.40 -0.93
C VAL A 223 -1.36 -16.59 -0.83
N LYS A 224 -1.81 -17.66 -0.15
CA LYS A 224 -1.03 -18.89 0.06
C LYS A 224 -1.01 -19.83 -1.15
N GLU A 225 -1.84 -19.59 -2.16
CA GLU A 225 -1.84 -20.39 -3.38
C GLU A 225 -0.51 -20.23 -4.14
N LYS A 226 0.06 -21.34 -4.64
CA LYS A 226 1.26 -21.33 -5.47
C LYS A 226 0.94 -20.80 -6.88
N LYS A 227 0.68 -19.50 -6.97
CA LYS A 227 0.52 -18.82 -8.26
C LYS A 227 1.89 -18.63 -8.89
N THR A 228 2.01 -18.96 -10.17
CA THR A 228 3.29 -18.93 -10.89
C THR A 228 3.46 -17.67 -11.74
N ASP A 229 2.36 -16.96 -12.04
CA ASP A 229 2.35 -15.88 -13.00
C ASP A 229 1.19 -14.90 -12.69
N ILE A 230 1.49 -13.62 -12.48
CA ILE A 230 0.48 -12.61 -12.16
C ILE A 230 -0.47 -12.33 -13.33
N PHE A 231 -0.03 -12.53 -14.57
CA PHE A 231 -0.83 -12.26 -15.77
C PHE A 231 -1.85 -13.35 -16.10
N LYS A 232 -1.78 -14.49 -15.43
CA LYS A 232 -2.79 -15.57 -15.53
C LYS A 232 -3.90 -15.41 -14.51
N GLU A 233 -3.81 -14.41 -13.67
CA GLU A 233 -4.76 -14.20 -12.60
C GLU A 233 -6.03 -13.51 -13.09
N PRO A 234 -7.22 -13.92 -12.64
CA PRO A 234 -8.50 -13.40 -13.13
C PRO A 234 -8.75 -11.93 -12.74
N TYR A 235 -8.02 -11.39 -11.75
CA TYR A 235 -8.14 -10.00 -11.31
C TYR A 235 -7.38 -9.01 -12.22
N LEU A 236 -6.54 -9.51 -13.15
CA LEU A 236 -5.90 -8.72 -14.19
C LEU A 236 -6.42 -9.18 -15.55
N SER A 237 -7.21 -8.36 -16.24
CA SER A 237 -7.79 -8.73 -17.52
C SER A 237 -8.00 -7.53 -18.44
N GLY A 238 -8.23 -7.81 -19.71
CA GLY A 238 -8.62 -6.80 -20.71
C GLY A 238 -7.55 -5.76 -21.02
N ASP A 239 -7.99 -4.52 -21.17
CA ASP A 239 -7.14 -3.40 -21.58
C ASP A 239 -6.09 -3.03 -20.51
N GLU A 240 -6.42 -3.24 -19.24
CA GLU A 240 -5.51 -2.96 -18.12
C GLU A 240 -4.30 -3.89 -18.15
N LEU A 241 -4.52 -5.19 -18.28
CA LEU A 241 -3.45 -6.17 -18.44
C LEU A 241 -2.54 -5.85 -19.63
N THR A 242 -3.13 -5.41 -20.75
CA THR A 242 -2.37 -5.05 -21.95
C THR A 242 -1.49 -3.82 -21.71
N LYS A 243 -2.00 -2.81 -20.98
CA LYS A 243 -1.22 -1.63 -20.57
C LYS A 243 -0.09 -2.00 -19.64
N ILE A 244 -0.35 -2.80 -18.60
CA ILE A 244 0.67 -3.26 -17.64
C ILE A 244 1.82 -3.96 -18.38
N LYS A 245 1.51 -4.95 -19.23
CA LYS A 245 2.52 -5.67 -20.02
C LYS A 245 3.35 -4.75 -20.93
N LYS A 246 2.70 -3.75 -21.53
CA LYS A 246 3.40 -2.78 -22.39
C LYS A 246 4.35 -1.91 -21.58
N SER A 247 3.91 -1.38 -20.45
CA SER A 247 4.75 -0.55 -19.59
C SER A 247 5.90 -1.33 -18.97
N MET A 248 5.69 -2.60 -18.57
CA MET A 248 6.79 -3.45 -18.10
C MET A 248 7.84 -3.69 -19.20
N LYS A 249 7.44 -3.93 -20.44
CA LYS A 249 8.39 -4.06 -21.55
C LYS A 249 9.19 -2.78 -21.85
N ASN A 250 8.68 -1.63 -21.45
CA ASN A 250 9.35 -0.33 -21.59
C ASN A 250 10.18 0.04 -20.34
N SER A 251 10.32 -0.84 -19.36
CA SER A 251 10.98 -0.58 -18.07
C SER A 251 10.37 0.62 -17.32
N GLU A 252 9.05 0.77 -17.40
CA GLU A 252 8.30 1.82 -16.71
C GLU A 252 7.80 1.34 -15.35
N ILE A 253 7.70 2.25 -14.37
CA ILE A 253 6.99 2.00 -13.11
C ILE A 253 5.50 1.92 -13.38
N VAL A 254 4.86 0.82 -12.96
CA VAL A 254 3.42 0.60 -13.17
C VAL A 254 2.70 0.62 -11.84
N ARG A 255 1.58 1.36 -11.77
CA ARG A 255 0.70 1.40 -10.61
C ARG A 255 -0.69 0.98 -11.04
N PHE A 256 -1.29 0.09 -10.28
CA PHE A 256 -2.65 -0.37 -10.52
C PHE A 256 -3.31 -0.86 -9.23
N THR A 257 -4.63 -0.93 -9.26
CA THR A 257 -5.42 -1.49 -8.17
C THR A 257 -6.17 -2.71 -8.67
N PHE A 258 -6.33 -3.70 -7.83
CA PHE A 258 -7.12 -4.88 -8.15
C PHE A 258 -7.93 -5.35 -6.95
N THR A 259 -9.01 -6.09 -7.22
CA THR A 259 -9.83 -6.70 -6.18
C THR A 259 -9.64 -8.21 -6.19
N TYR A 260 -9.27 -8.76 -5.02
CA TYR A 260 -9.13 -10.18 -4.82
C TYR A 260 -9.90 -10.61 -3.56
N GLU A 261 -10.77 -11.62 -3.65
CA GLU A 261 -11.64 -12.07 -2.55
C GLU A 261 -12.43 -10.94 -1.86
N GLY A 262 -12.90 -9.97 -2.63
CA GLY A 262 -13.67 -8.83 -2.14
C GLY A 262 -12.85 -7.78 -1.38
N LYS A 263 -11.52 -7.88 -1.40
CA LYS A 263 -10.60 -6.90 -0.82
C LYS A 263 -9.90 -6.14 -1.93
N GLU A 264 -9.72 -4.84 -1.72
CA GLU A 264 -9.00 -3.95 -2.62
C GLU A 264 -7.51 -3.94 -2.27
N TYR A 265 -6.66 -4.04 -3.30
CA TYR A 265 -5.21 -4.01 -3.20
C TYR A 265 -4.64 -2.93 -4.10
N HIS A 266 -3.72 -2.13 -3.57
CA HIS A 266 -2.87 -1.22 -4.33
C HIS A 266 -1.56 -1.90 -4.65
N SER A 267 -1.07 -1.73 -5.86
CA SER A 267 0.12 -2.41 -6.35
C SER A 267 1.05 -1.49 -7.12
N ILE A 268 2.34 -1.73 -6.94
CA ILE A 268 3.42 -1.08 -7.68
C ILE A 268 4.31 -2.17 -8.28
N LEU A 269 4.60 -2.04 -9.56
CA LEU A 269 5.66 -2.77 -10.26
C LEU A 269 6.78 -1.78 -10.56
N GLU A 270 7.95 -2.00 -9.98
CA GLU A 270 9.13 -1.16 -10.15
C GLU A 270 10.27 -1.96 -10.77
N PRO A 271 10.85 -1.50 -11.91
CA PRO A 271 11.91 -2.23 -12.60
C PRO A 271 13.21 -2.20 -11.81
N LEU A 272 13.90 -3.34 -11.75
CA LEU A 272 15.30 -3.44 -11.33
C LEU A 272 16.24 -3.13 -12.51
N ASP A 273 17.50 -2.80 -12.20
CA ASP A 273 18.49 -2.48 -13.22
C ASP A 273 19.12 -3.75 -13.86
N VAL A 274 18.57 -4.94 -13.58
CA VAL A 274 19.08 -6.22 -14.03
C VAL A 274 17.97 -7.06 -14.64
N ASN A 275 18.26 -7.75 -15.75
CA ASN A 275 17.42 -8.78 -16.41
C ASN A 275 15.96 -8.39 -16.67
N GLU A 276 15.61 -7.09 -16.72
CA GLU A 276 14.23 -6.63 -16.83
C GLU A 276 13.32 -7.19 -15.71
N TRP A 277 13.89 -7.44 -14.52
CA TRP A 277 13.14 -7.89 -13.36
C TRP A 277 12.36 -6.76 -12.73
N TYR A 278 11.30 -7.12 -12.00
CA TYR A 278 10.40 -6.18 -11.36
C TYR A 278 10.17 -6.52 -9.89
N LEU A 279 10.23 -5.51 -9.04
CA LEU A 279 9.65 -5.60 -7.70
C LEU A 279 8.15 -5.39 -7.79
N PHE A 280 7.41 -6.32 -7.25
CA PHE A 280 5.95 -6.26 -7.16
C PHE A 280 5.54 -6.06 -5.71
N CYS A 281 5.30 -4.81 -5.33
CA CYS A 281 4.78 -4.44 -4.02
C CYS A 281 3.25 -4.47 -4.03
N ILE A 282 2.66 -5.14 -3.07
CA ILE A 282 1.21 -5.29 -2.90
C ILE A 282 0.83 -4.83 -1.50
N ASN A 283 -0.13 -3.92 -1.39
CA ASN A 283 -0.67 -3.41 -0.14
C ASN A 283 -2.18 -3.65 -0.04
N SER A 284 -2.63 -4.23 1.06
CA SER A 284 -4.07 -4.37 1.35
C SER A 284 -4.62 -3.09 1.96
N VAL A 285 -5.54 -2.43 1.25
CA VAL A 285 -6.20 -1.20 1.70
C VAL A 285 -6.89 -1.39 3.07
N GLN A 286 -7.50 -2.54 3.30
CA GLN A 286 -8.21 -2.82 4.56
C GLN A 286 -7.26 -2.96 5.75
N ASN A 287 -6.10 -3.57 5.58
CA ASN A 287 -5.14 -3.76 6.66
C ASN A 287 -4.37 -2.46 6.99
N SER A 288 -4.04 -1.69 5.96
CA SER A 288 -3.36 -0.39 6.10
C SER A 288 -4.22 0.64 6.82
N ASN A 289 -5.53 0.59 6.61
CA ASN A 289 -6.47 1.62 7.03
C ASN A 289 -7.21 1.31 8.34
N SER A 290 -7.01 0.14 8.97
CA SER A 290 -7.80 -0.28 10.15
C SER A 290 -7.72 0.72 11.32
N GLY A 291 -6.53 1.28 11.59
CA GLY A 291 -6.34 2.30 12.63
C GLY A 291 -7.02 3.63 12.32
N ILE A 292 -7.15 3.97 11.06
CA ILE A 292 -7.67 5.26 10.60
C ILE A 292 -9.17 5.23 10.49
N TYR A 293 -9.75 4.15 10.03
CA TYR A 293 -11.20 3.98 10.10
C TYR A 293 -11.69 4.10 11.54
N SER A 294 -10.93 3.61 12.55
CA SER A 294 -11.29 3.79 13.96
C SER A 294 -11.30 5.27 14.37
N VAL A 295 -10.31 6.06 13.94
CA VAL A 295 -10.27 7.51 14.19
C VAL A 295 -11.37 8.23 13.42
N ALA A 296 -11.59 7.90 12.15
CA ALA A 296 -12.66 8.48 11.34
C ALA A 296 -14.06 8.18 11.92
N TYR A 297 -14.30 6.96 12.40
CA TYR A 297 -15.54 6.61 13.11
C TYR A 297 -15.68 7.37 14.42
N ALA A 298 -14.59 7.51 15.21
CA ALA A 298 -14.63 8.30 16.46
C ALA A 298 -15.01 9.76 16.20
N VAL A 299 -14.44 10.36 15.15
CA VAL A 299 -14.78 11.74 14.73
C VAL A 299 -16.24 11.81 14.24
N ALA A 300 -16.70 10.86 13.42
CA ALA A 300 -18.09 10.82 12.99
C ALA A 300 -19.06 10.68 14.18
N CYS A 301 -18.78 9.81 15.13
CA CYS A 301 -19.56 9.67 16.38
C CYS A 301 -19.59 10.99 17.17
N PHE A 302 -18.46 11.71 17.27
CA PHE A 302 -18.38 12.99 17.93
C PHE A 302 -19.30 14.04 17.27
N PHE A 303 -19.33 14.11 15.94
CA PHE A 303 -20.26 14.99 15.21
C PHE A 303 -21.71 14.62 15.45
N VAL A 304 -22.07 13.33 15.47
CA VAL A 304 -23.41 12.88 15.78
C VAL A 304 -23.83 13.31 17.20
N ILE A 305 -22.93 13.15 18.19
CA ILE A 305 -23.20 13.59 19.57
C ILE A 305 -23.44 15.11 19.64
N ILE A 306 -22.64 15.91 18.93
CA ILE A 306 -22.87 17.38 18.86
C ILE A 306 -24.24 17.70 18.27
N VAL A 307 -24.63 17.08 17.18
CA VAL A 307 -25.96 17.29 16.56
C VAL A 307 -27.08 16.95 17.52
N LEU A 308 -26.98 15.83 18.24
CA LEU A 308 -27.97 15.42 19.24
C LEU A 308 -28.04 16.39 20.41
N LEU A 309 -26.88 16.89 20.90
CA LEU A 309 -26.80 17.85 21.99
C LEU A 309 -27.43 19.22 21.62
N VAL A 310 -27.11 19.71 20.40
CA VAL A 310 -27.74 20.95 19.88
C VAL A 310 -29.24 20.74 19.73
N GLY A 311 -29.70 19.63 19.20
CA GLY A 311 -31.12 19.31 19.12
C GLY A 311 -31.81 19.28 20.49
N TYR A 312 -31.19 18.67 21.48
CA TYR A 312 -31.69 18.65 22.86
C TYR A 312 -31.80 20.08 23.46
N LEU A 313 -30.74 20.88 23.31
CA LEU A 313 -30.74 22.25 23.81
C LEU A 313 -31.83 23.11 23.16
N LEU A 314 -32.08 22.95 21.88
CA LEU A 314 -33.16 23.67 21.17
C LEU A 314 -34.53 23.25 21.67
N ILE A 315 -34.77 21.93 21.88
CA ILE A 315 -36.03 21.41 22.43
C ILE A 315 -36.21 21.91 23.88
N TYR A 316 -35.17 21.88 24.69
CA TYR A 316 -35.21 22.34 26.06
C TYR A 316 -35.51 23.84 26.13
N GLY A 317 -34.77 24.66 25.37
CA GLY A 317 -35.00 26.11 25.28
C GLY A 317 -36.42 26.43 24.82
N TYR A 318 -36.93 25.72 23.82
CA TYR A 318 -38.32 25.86 23.37
C TYR A 318 -39.33 25.55 24.48
N ARG A 319 -39.18 24.41 25.20
CA ARG A 319 -40.09 24.06 26.32
C ARG A 319 -40.07 25.10 27.43
N THR A 320 -38.89 25.59 27.77
CA THR A 320 -38.72 26.63 28.81
C THR A 320 -39.35 27.96 28.37
N MET A 321 -39.14 28.35 27.12
CA MET A 321 -39.73 29.57 26.57
C MET A 321 -41.27 29.49 26.50
N LYS A 322 -41.81 28.32 26.12
CA LYS A 322 -43.25 28.09 26.14
C LYS A 322 -43.86 28.18 27.53
N LYS A 323 -43.21 27.59 28.55
CA LYS A 323 -43.61 27.67 29.93
C LYS A 323 -43.60 29.08 30.48
N ASN A 324 -42.50 29.81 30.24
CA ASN A 324 -42.35 31.20 30.66
C ASN A 324 -43.40 32.12 30.00
N ASN A 325 -43.67 31.94 28.70
CA ASN A 325 -44.70 32.69 28.00
C ASN A 325 -46.10 32.38 28.55
N GLN A 326 -46.41 31.13 28.90
CA GLN A 326 -47.67 30.80 29.56
C GLN A 326 -47.81 31.50 30.89
N GLN A 327 -46.77 31.47 31.73
CA GLN A 327 -46.78 32.20 33.01
C GLN A 327 -46.93 33.71 32.83
N LEU A 328 -46.28 34.32 31.86
CA LEU A 328 -46.43 35.75 31.57
C LEU A 328 -47.84 36.07 31.11
N MET A 329 -48.49 35.23 30.32
CA MET A 329 -49.88 35.35 29.89
C MET A 329 -50.86 35.23 31.08
N ASP A 330 -50.61 34.26 31.96
CA ASP A 330 -51.41 34.10 33.16
C ASP A 330 -51.30 35.33 34.07
N PHE A 331 -50.11 35.87 34.26
CA PHE A 331 -49.91 37.13 35.00
C PHE A 331 -50.54 38.36 34.34
N ALA A 332 -50.53 38.43 33.02
CA ALA A 332 -51.07 39.58 32.30
C ALA A 332 -52.61 39.57 32.24
N TYR A 333 -53.25 38.40 32.24
CA TYR A 333 -54.65 38.25 31.95
C TYR A 333 -55.52 37.61 33.02
N LEU A 334 -54.93 37.00 34.06
CA LEU A 334 -55.68 36.38 35.14
C LEU A 334 -55.54 37.18 36.43
N ASP A 335 -56.60 37.28 37.21
CA ASP A 335 -56.59 37.79 38.57
C ASP A 335 -55.98 36.72 39.53
N ARG A 336 -55.01 37.10 40.36
CA ARG A 336 -54.27 36.17 41.21
C ARG A 336 -55.08 35.51 42.32
N LEU A 337 -56.14 36.16 42.78
CA LEU A 337 -56.98 35.68 43.89
C LEU A 337 -58.09 34.75 43.38
N THR A 338 -58.72 35.13 42.29
CA THR A 338 -59.93 34.45 41.79
C THR A 338 -59.68 33.51 40.62
N GLY A 339 -58.53 33.63 39.91
CA GLY A 339 -58.20 32.83 38.71
C GLY A 339 -59.06 33.15 37.47
N ILE A 340 -59.92 34.18 37.54
CA ILE A 340 -60.71 34.64 36.40
C ILE A 340 -59.94 35.73 35.61
N TYR A 341 -60.47 36.14 34.44
CA TYR A 341 -59.89 37.21 33.64
C TYR A 341 -59.87 38.54 34.42
N ASN A 342 -58.72 39.20 34.44
CA ASN A 342 -58.57 40.52 35.02
C ASN A 342 -59.19 41.60 34.10
N LEU A 343 -59.23 42.84 34.59
CA LEU A 343 -59.88 44.01 33.92
C LEU A 343 -59.23 44.22 32.51
N ASN A 344 -57.90 44.00 32.35
CA ASN A 344 -57.22 44.23 31.09
C ASN A 344 -57.73 43.22 30.04
N ARG A 345 -57.84 41.91 30.40
CA ARG A 345 -58.36 40.90 29.49
C ARG A 345 -59.82 41.05 29.19
N PHE A 346 -60.58 41.45 30.18
CA PHE A 346 -61.98 41.75 29.98
C PHE A 346 -62.18 42.90 28.98
N GLY A 347 -61.39 44.04 29.13
CA GLY A 347 -61.43 45.13 28.19
C GLY A 347 -61.10 44.78 26.75
N GLU A 348 -60.03 43.97 26.56
CA GLU A 348 -59.67 43.48 25.22
C GLU A 348 -60.79 42.65 24.57
N LEU A 349 -61.34 41.67 25.31
CA LEU A 349 -62.40 40.81 24.83
C LEU A 349 -63.71 41.61 24.55
N ALA A 350 -64.03 42.58 25.40
CA ALA A 350 -65.17 43.46 25.20
C ALA A 350 -65.01 44.32 23.94
N HIS A 351 -63.80 44.86 23.71
CA HIS A 351 -63.48 45.67 22.52
C HIS A 351 -63.59 44.84 21.25
N GLN A 352 -63.00 43.62 21.26
CA GLN A 352 -63.08 42.69 20.12
C GLN A 352 -64.54 42.29 19.83
N HIS A 353 -65.34 42.03 20.86
CA HIS A 353 -66.75 41.63 20.67
C HIS A 353 -67.62 42.77 20.13
N ILE A 354 -67.32 44.00 20.54
CA ILE A 354 -68.00 45.19 20.01
C ILE A 354 -67.63 45.47 18.55
N GLU A 355 -66.34 45.25 18.16
CA GLU A 355 -65.90 45.38 16.76
C GLU A 355 -66.52 44.33 15.85
N GLU A 356 -66.69 43.06 16.31
CA GLU A 356 -67.26 41.97 15.56
C GLU A 356 -68.81 42.05 15.50
N HIS A 357 -69.46 42.69 16.48
CA HIS A 357 -70.94 42.75 16.61
C HIS A 357 -71.39 44.16 17.05
N SER A 358 -71.67 45.00 16.07
CA SER A 358 -72.01 46.41 16.31
C SER A 358 -73.38 46.65 17.04
N GLU A 359 -74.11 45.58 17.40
CA GLU A 359 -75.44 45.71 18.03
C GLU A 359 -75.52 45.45 19.53
N TYR A 360 -74.36 45.26 20.23
CA TYR A 360 -74.36 44.98 21.67
C TYR A 360 -73.78 46.14 22.52
N ALA A 361 -74.49 46.44 23.60
CA ALA A 361 -73.99 47.33 24.65
C ALA A 361 -73.46 46.47 25.83
N ILE A 362 -72.29 46.80 26.36
CA ILE A 362 -71.74 46.19 27.57
C ILE A 362 -72.09 47.10 28.76
N ALA A 363 -72.88 46.58 29.67
CA ALA A 363 -73.09 47.19 30.95
C ALA A 363 -71.99 46.79 31.91
N ALA A 364 -71.26 47.78 32.48
CA ALA A 364 -70.26 47.60 33.51
C ALA A 364 -70.87 47.77 34.89
#